data_255c90387d7ced516480089b9098d742
#
_entry.id   255c90387d7ced516480089b9098d742
#
_cell.length_a   1.000
_cell.length_b   1.000
_cell.length_c   1.000
_cell.angle_alpha   90.00
_cell.angle_beta   90.00
_cell.angle_gamma   90.00
#
_symmetry.space_group_name_H-M   'P 1'
#
loop_
_entity.id
_entity.type
_entity.pdbx_description
1 polymer ?
#
loop_
_entity_poly.entity_id
_entity_poly.type
_entity_poly.pdbx_seq_one_letter_code
_entity_poly.pdbx_strand_id
1 'polypeptide(L)'
;EISEWNLIDSAFFNYPHPNDNIGGISNPNQQIVLNEVLKTSLNLTSYRNSAYLQIAKDFNNFSLNAGTRGSYWTFNEELLLSPRLSIAYLPNWKQDFIFRFASGIYYQSPFYKEIRNNQGILNYNVKAQKSIHYVLGSDYLFYKWGRPFKLVSEIYYKSLKNLIPYKIDNVR
;
A
#
# COMPACT_ATOMS: atom_id res chain seq x y z
N GLU A 1 -11.45 -14.85 -5.53
CA GLU A 1 -11.99 -14.27 -4.29
C GLU A 1 -13.24 -13.47 -4.63
N ILE A 2 -14.37 -13.83 -4.05
CA ILE A 2 -15.67 -13.13 -4.21
C ILE A 2 -15.79 -12.20 -3.01
N SER A 3 -16.01 -10.93 -3.25
CA SER A 3 -16.26 -9.96 -2.18
C SER A 3 -17.61 -9.31 -2.38
N GLU A 4 -18.51 -9.51 -1.42
CA GLU A 4 -19.79 -8.81 -1.34
C GLU A 4 -19.72 -7.73 -0.26
N TRP A 5 -20.13 -6.51 -0.60
CA TRP A 5 -20.18 -5.42 0.33
C TRP A 5 -21.57 -4.78 0.36
N ASN A 6 -22.16 -4.80 1.54
CA ASN A 6 -23.37 -4.03 1.85
C ASN A 6 -22.97 -2.78 2.61
N LEU A 7 -23.25 -1.62 2.05
CA LEU A 7 -23.00 -0.36 2.69
C LEU A 7 -24.25 0.17 3.34
N ILE A 8 -24.17 0.40 4.64
CA ILE A 8 -25.24 0.92 5.46
C ILE A 8 -24.88 2.36 5.87
N ASP A 9 -25.74 3.27 5.57
CA ASP A 9 -25.96 4.64 6.08
C ASP A 9 -24.77 5.44 6.63
N SER A 10 -24.47 6.58 5.99
CA SER A 10 -23.62 7.64 6.57
C SER A 10 -24.45 8.89 6.81
N ALA A 11 -24.50 9.38 8.05
CA ALA A 11 -25.13 10.64 8.41
C ALA A 11 -24.05 11.69 8.71
N PHE A 12 -24.13 12.84 8.05
CA PHE A 12 -23.24 13.97 8.29
C PHE A 12 -23.98 15.02 9.11
N PHE A 13 -23.44 15.35 10.28
CA PHE A 13 -23.95 16.38 11.15
C PHE A 13 -23.06 17.60 11.07
N ASN A 14 -23.64 18.78 10.86
CA ASN A 14 -22.94 20.03 11.02
C ASN A 14 -22.98 20.38 12.51
N TYR A 15 -21.88 20.12 13.21
CA TYR A 15 -21.70 20.64 14.56
C TYR A 15 -21.38 22.13 14.44
N PRO A 16 -22.10 23.02 15.14
CA PRO A 16 -21.66 24.39 15.29
C PRO A 16 -20.24 24.32 15.88
N HIS A 17 -19.26 24.89 15.17
CA HIS A 17 -17.92 25.04 15.73
C HIS A 17 -18.04 25.74 17.08
N PRO A 18 -17.48 25.19 18.16
CA PRO A 18 -17.34 25.98 19.37
C PRO A 18 -16.59 27.24 18.94
N ASN A 19 -17.21 28.39 19.13
CA ASN A 19 -16.57 29.66 18.80
C ASN A 19 -15.21 29.64 19.49
N ASP A 20 -14.13 29.91 18.76
CA ASP A 20 -12.74 29.87 19.25
C ASP A 20 -12.48 30.94 20.33
N ASN A 21 -13.48 31.57 20.84
CA ASN A 21 -13.46 32.36 22.04
C ASN A 21 -13.33 31.41 23.24
N ILE A 22 -12.10 31.20 23.66
CA ILE A 22 -11.73 30.55 24.92
C ILE A 22 -12.65 31.11 26.03
N GLY A 23 -13.62 30.31 26.48
CA GLY A 23 -14.57 30.66 27.54
C GLY A 23 -15.99 31.05 27.09
N GLY A 24 -16.33 30.96 25.81
CA GLY A 24 -17.68 31.15 25.30
C GLY A 24 -18.61 30.00 25.74
N ILE A 25 -19.63 30.29 26.51
CA ILE A 25 -20.71 29.36 26.83
C ILE A 25 -21.37 28.95 25.52
N SER A 26 -21.33 27.67 25.16
CA SER A 26 -22.04 27.14 24.01
C SER A 26 -23.53 27.53 24.15
N ASN A 27 -24.07 28.24 23.16
CA ASN A 27 -25.46 28.65 23.17
C ASN A 27 -26.35 27.41 23.25
N PRO A 28 -27.10 27.16 24.35
CA PRO A 28 -27.88 25.95 24.53
C PRO A 28 -29.03 25.81 23.52
N ASN A 29 -29.31 26.86 22.74
CA ASN A 29 -30.34 26.87 21.70
C ASN A 29 -29.78 26.60 20.29
N GLN A 30 -28.51 26.29 20.14
CA GLN A 30 -27.98 25.87 18.83
C GLN A 30 -28.50 24.47 18.49
N GLN A 31 -29.46 24.43 17.58
CA GLN A 31 -29.93 23.15 17.02
C GLN A 31 -28.82 22.51 16.17
N ILE A 32 -28.57 21.24 16.46
CA ILE A 32 -27.74 20.40 15.55
C ILE A 32 -28.54 20.24 14.27
N VAL A 33 -28.11 20.89 13.21
CA VAL A 33 -28.74 20.76 11.88
C VAL A 33 -28.14 19.56 11.18
N LEU A 34 -28.98 18.58 10.89
CA LEU A 34 -28.61 17.46 10.03
C LEU A 34 -28.37 18.00 8.63
N ASN A 35 -27.11 18.01 8.19
CA ASN A 35 -26.74 18.64 6.92
C ASN A 35 -27.06 17.72 5.74
N GLU A 36 -26.80 16.44 5.88
CA GLU A 36 -27.06 15.45 4.81
C GLU A 36 -27.16 14.04 5.41
N VAL A 37 -28.17 13.29 5.01
CA VAL A 37 -28.28 11.86 5.29
C VAL A 37 -28.09 11.13 3.99
N LEU A 38 -26.95 10.47 3.84
CA LEU A 38 -26.69 9.58 2.71
C LEU A 38 -27.11 8.16 3.10
N LYS A 39 -28.22 7.70 2.52
CA LYS A 39 -28.66 6.31 2.61
C LYS A 39 -28.32 5.62 1.30
N THR A 40 -27.25 4.84 1.29
CA THR A 40 -26.87 4.07 0.11
C THR A 40 -26.74 2.61 0.48
N SER A 41 -27.55 1.75 -0.15
CA SER A 41 -27.37 0.31 -0.14
C SER A 41 -26.73 -0.09 -1.46
N LEU A 42 -25.49 -0.58 -1.41
CA LEU A 42 -24.74 -0.99 -2.58
C LEU A 42 -24.37 -2.47 -2.45
N ASN A 43 -24.85 -3.27 -3.40
CA ASN A 43 -24.44 -4.66 -3.57
C ASN A 43 -23.44 -4.72 -4.71
N LEU A 44 -22.18 -5.01 -4.40
CA LEU A 44 -21.11 -5.10 -5.38
C LEU A 44 -20.46 -6.49 -5.33
N THR A 45 -20.55 -7.22 -6.44
CA THR A 45 -19.83 -8.47 -6.61
C THR A 45 -18.68 -8.27 -7.57
N SER A 46 -17.48 -8.60 -7.15
CA SER A 46 -16.28 -8.52 -7.99
C SER A 46 -15.33 -9.68 -7.75
N TYR A 47 -14.57 -10.04 -8.77
CA TYR A 47 -13.60 -11.13 -8.72
C TYR A 47 -12.19 -10.58 -8.86
N ARG A 48 -11.26 -11.12 -8.06
CA ARG A 48 -9.83 -10.86 -8.19
C ARG A 48 -9.09 -12.15 -8.47
N ASN A 49 -8.52 -12.24 -9.65
CA ASN A 49 -7.72 -13.39 -10.07
C ASN A 49 -6.24 -13.00 -10.02
N SER A 50 -5.37 -13.89 -9.54
CA SER A 50 -3.95 -13.64 -9.58
C SER A 50 -3.18 -14.93 -9.84
N ALA A 51 -2.09 -14.79 -10.61
CA ALA A 51 -1.13 -15.82 -10.87
C ALA A 51 0.28 -15.27 -10.66
N TYR A 52 1.24 -16.13 -10.34
CA TYR A 52 2.64 -15.75 -10.22
C TYR A 52 3.56 -16.79 -10.81
N LEU A 53 4.69 -16.32 -11.29
CA LEU A 53 5.81 -17.13 -11.75
C LEU A 53 7.08 -16.62 -11.08
N GLN A 54 7.91 -17.53 -10.58
CA GLN A 54 9.17 -17.20 -9.95
C GLN A 54 10.23 -18.21 -10.34
N ILE A 55 11.45 -17.73 -10.61
CA ILE A 55 12.63 -18.51 -10.91
C ILE A 55 13.71 -18.07 -9.93
N ALA A 56 14.34 -19.05 -9.26
CA ALA A 56 15.52 -18.85 -8.44
C ALA A 56 16.65 -19.72 -8.99
N LYS A 57 17.84 -19.13 -9.12
CA LYS A 57 19.03 -19.84 -9.60
C LYS A 57 20.28 -19.33 -8.93
N ASP A 58 21.07 -20.26 -8.43
CA ASP A 58 22.39 -19.98 -7.88
C ASP A 58 23.48 -20.30 -8.91
N PHE A 59 24.41 -19.38 -9.01
CA PHE A 59 25.65 -19.49 -9.78
C PHE A 59 26.80 -19.33 -8.78
N ASN A 60 27.98 -19.78 -9.03
CA ASN A 60 29.14 -19.78 -8.12
C ASN A 60 29.11 -18.67 -7.05
N ASN A 61 29.13 -17.40 -7.51
CA ASN A 61 29.19 -16.22 -6.65
C ASN A 61 27.92 -15.37 -6.66
N PHE A 62 26.92 -15.76 -7.44
CA PHE A 62 25.67 -15.02 -7.61
C PHE A 62 24.47 -15.89 -7.28
N SER A 63 23.54 -15.33 -6.56
CA SER A 63 22.19 -15.87 -6.41
C SER A 63 21.20 -14.92 -7.07
N LEU A 64 20.42 -15.43 -8.00
CA LEU A 64 19.41 -14.69 -8.74
C LEU A 64 18.02 -15.20 -8.40
N ASN A 65 17.12 -14.28 -8.08
CA ASN A 65 15.71 -14.56 -7.92
C ASN A 65 14.91 -13.54 -8.72
N ALA A 66 14.15 -14.00 -9.70
CA ALA A 66 13.32 -13.18 -10.56
C ALA A 66 11.91 -13.75 -10.61
N GLY A 67 10.92 -12.88 -10.60
CA GLY A 67 9.53 -13.32 -10.67
C GLY A 67 8.60 -12.21 -11.08
N THR A 68 7.39 -12.59 -11.42
CA THR A 68 6.31 -11.66 -11.70
C THR A 68 5.00 -12.19 -11.16
N ARG A 69 4.14 -11.29 -10.70
CA ARG A 69 2.76 -11.59 -10.33
C ARG A 69 1.84 -10.78 -11.23
N GLY A 70 0.93 -11.47 -11.92
CA GLY A 70 -0.20 -10.87 -12.61
C GLY A 70 -1.42 -10.88 -11.69
N SER A 71 -2.18 -9.80 -11.65
CA SER A 71 -3.48 -9.76 -11.00
C SER A 71 -4.48 -9.01 -11.87
N TYR A 72 -5.68 -9.55 -11.96
CA TYR A 72 -6.78 -8.97 -12.71
C TYR A 72 -8.00 -8.77 -11.82
N TRP A 73 -8.57 -7.57 -11.84
CA TRP A 73 -9.74 -7.23 -11.07
C TRP A 73 -10.90 -6.88 -12.02
N THR A 74 -12.02 -7.62 -11.89
CA THR A 74 -13.18 -7.46 -12.77
C THR A 74 -13.95 -6.16 -12.57
N PHE A 75 -13.75 -5.48 -11.44
CA PHE A 75 -14.43 -4.22 -11.13
C PHE A 75 -14.05 -3.09 -12.09
N ASN A 76 -12.77 -2.91 -12.34
CA ASN A 76 -12.24 -1.84 -13.20
C ASN A 76 -11.44 -2.40 -14.40
N GLU A 77 -11.54 -3.71 -14.65
CA GLU A 77 -10.85 -4.42 -15.74
C GLU A 77 -9.31 -4.18 -15.77
N GLU A 78 -8.72 -3.88 -14.62
CA GLU A 78 -7.30 -3.53 -14.52
C GLU A 78 -6.45 -4.79 -14.41
N LEU A 79 -5.52 -4.95 -15.36
CA LEU A 79 -4.46 -5.96 -15.33
C LEU A 79 -3.18 -5.34 -14.77
N LEU A 80 -2.71 -5.86 -13.65
CA LEU A 80 -1.53 -5.38 -12.93
C LEU A 80 -0.42 -6.41 -13.00
N LEU A 81 0.75 -6.02 -13.51
CA LEU A 81 1.95 -6.86 -13.57
C LEU A 81 3.00 -6.33 -12.59
N SER A 82 3.38 -7.18 -11.64
CA SER A 82 4.30 -6.88 -10.53
C SER A 82 5.60 -7.67 -10.67
N PRO A 83 6.53 -7.26 -11.56
CA PRO A 83 7.83 -7.89 -11.66
C PRO A 83 8.70 -7.58 -10.45
N ARG A 84 9.55 -8.53 -10.08
CA ARG A 84 10.51 -8.45 -8.98
C ARG A 84 11.81 -9.12 -9.37
N LEU A 85 12.91 -8.55 -8.94
CA LEU A 85 14.26 -9.05 -9.16
C LEU A 85 15.04 -8.89 -7.87
N SER A 86 15.79 -9.92 -7.47
CA SER A 86 16.81 -9.80 -6.44
C SER A 86 18.06 -10.55 -6.85
N ILE A 87 19.20 -9.95 -6.57
CA ILE A 87 20.53 -10.49 -6.86
C ILE A 87 21.35 -10.39 -5.58
N ALA A 88 21.99 -11.47 -5.19
CA ALA A 88 23.05 -11.48 -4.19
C ALA A 88 24.36 -11.85 -4.84
N TYR A 89 25.43 -11.16 -4.47
CA TYR A 89 26.78 -11.39 -4.95
C TYR A 89 27.72 -11.61 -3.77
N LEU A 90 28.40 -12.75 -3.78
CA LEU A 90 29.41 -13.14 -2.82
C LEU A 90 30.79 -13.08 -3.50
N PRO A 91 31.56 -11.99 -3.35
CA PRO A 91 32.89 -11.91 -3.93
C PRO A 91 33.85 -12.92 -3.29
N ASN A 92 34.78 -13.46 -4.08
CA ASN A 92 35.83 -14.34 -3.58
C ASN A 92 36.96 -13.54 -2.87
N TRP A 93 36.57 -12.73 -1.89
CA TRP A 93 37.53 -11.95 -1.10
C TRP A 93 37.92 -12.70 0.16
N LYS A 94 39.00 -12.24 0.81
CA LYS A 94 39.39 -12.76 2.12
C LYS A 94 38.40 -12.36 3.24
N GLN A 95 37.65 -11.32 2.99
CA GLN A 95 36.61 -10.82 3.89
C GLN A 95 35.23 -11.34 3.43
N ASP A 96 34.39 -11.73 4.37
CA ASP A 96 33.08 -12.26 4.10
C ASP A 96 32.06 -11.13 3.84
N PHE A 97 32.02 -10.66 2.60
CA PHE A 97 31.04 -9.68 2.13
C PHE A 97 29.95 -10.35 1.30
N ILE A 98 28.73 -9.86 1.46
CA ILE A 98 27.58 -10.17 0.60
C ILE A 98 27.01 -8.85 0.12
N PHE A 99 26.94 -8.62 -1.19
CA PHE A 99 26.25 -7.49 -1.78
C PHE A 99 24.88 -7.93 -2.28
N ARG A 100 23.86 -7.12 -2.01
CA ARG A 100 22.47 -7.42 -2.39
C ARG A 100 21.86 -6.27 -3.16
N PHE A 101 21.21 -6.60 -4.25
CA PHE A 101 20.38 -5.67 -5.00
C PHE A 101 18.99 -6.27 -5.14
N ALA A 102 17.96 -5.47 -4.88
CA ALA A 102 16.58 -5.85 -5.12
C ALA A 102 15.80 -4.70 -5.76
N SER A 103 14.95 -5.05 -6.71
CA SER A 103 14.05 -4.11 -7.35
C SER A 103 12.70 -4.77 -7.60
N GLY A 104 11.62 -3.98 -7.53
CA GLY A 104 10.30 -4.50 -7.82
C GLY A 104 9.25 -3.42 -8.00
N ILE A 105 8.24 -3.80 -8.77
CA ILE A 105 7.02 -3.01 -8.94
C ILE A 105 5.90 -3.70 -8.15
N TYR A 106 5.23 -2.92 -7.31
CA TYR A 106 4.16 -3.39 -6.44
C TYR A 106 2.91 -2.58 -6.72
N TYR A 107 1.79 -3.28 -6.83
CA TYR A 107 0.49 -2.65 -6.98
C TYR A 107 -0.41 -3.00 -5.81
N GLN A 108 -1.18 -2.02 -5.38
CA GLN A 108 -2.25 -2.18 -4.41
C GLN A 108 -3.54 -1.65 -5.04
N SER A 109 -4.48 -2.57 -5.31
CA SER A 109 -5.81 -2.19 -5.76
C SER A 109 -6.52 -1.38 -4.66
N PRO A 110 -7.36 -0.41 -5.03
CA PRO A 110 -8.14 0.36 -4.07
C PRO A 110 -8.99 -0.53 -3.16
N PHE A 111 -9.22 -0.07 -1.95
CA PHE A 111 -10.22 -0.67 -1.08
C PHE A 111 -11.62 -0.28 -1.53
N TYR A 112 -12.64 -1.08 -1.18
CA TYR A 112 -14.02 -0.82 -1.57
C TYR A 112 -14.53 0.55 -1.10
N LYS A 113 -14.06 1.03 0.05
CA LYS A 113 -14.44 2.36 0.54
C LYS A 113 -13.78 3.50 -0.25
N GLU A 114 -12.68 3.25 -0.96
CA GLU A 114 -11.94 4.23 -1.77
C GLU A 114 -12.52 4.40 -3.18
N ILE A 115 -13.28 3.41 -3.65
CA ILE A 115 -13.89 3.42 -5.01
C ILE A 115 -15.22 4.14 -5.05
N ARG A 116 -15.68 4.72 -3.97
CA ARG A 116 -16.93 5.49 -3.92
C ARG A 116 -16.67 6.91 -3.42
N ASN A 117 -17.49 7.83 -3.90
CA ASN A 117 -17.53 9.19 -3.36
C ASN A 117 -18.42 9.27 -2.09
N ASN A 118 -18.50 10.45 -1.48
CA ASN A 118 -19.35 10.71 -0.32
C ASN A 118 -20.85 10.54 -0.62
N GLN A 119 -21.26 10.54 -1.89
CA GLN A 119 -22.64 10.35 -2.34
C GLN A 119 -22.95 8.88 -2.62
N GLY A 120 -22.01 7.95 -2.35
CA GLY A 120 -22.20 6.53 -2.60
C GLY A 120 -22.02 6.11 -4.07
N ILE A 121 -21.67 7.04 -4.97
CA ILE A 121 -21.45 6.76 -6.38
C ILE A 121 -20.10 6.08 -6.56
N LEU A 122 -20.10 4.94 -7.28
CA LEU A 122 -18.90 4.19 -7.59
C LEU A 122 -18.04 4.91 -8.64
N ASN A 123 -16.75 4.99 -8.39
CA ASN A 123 -15.77 5.47 -9.34
C ASN A 123 -14.99 4.29 -9.93
N TYR A 124 -15.35 3.88 -11.14
CA TYR A 124 -14.69 2.78 -11.87
C TYR A 124 -13.30 3.17 -12.41
N ASN A 125 -12.96 4.46 -12.43
CA ASN A 125 -11.70 4.96 -12.97
C ASN A 125 -10.57 5.03 -11.93
N VAL A 126 -10.80 4.59 -10.70
CA VAL A 126 -9.76 4.58 -9.67
C VAL A 126 -8.72 3.52 -10.01
N LYS A 127 -7.50 3.97 -10.27
CA LYS A 127 -6.37 3.09 -10.60
C LYS A 127 -5.69 2.56 -9.34
N ALA A 128 -5.08 1.38 -9.47
CA ALA A 128 -4.25 0.82 -8.43
C ALA A 128 -3.08 1.74 -8.07
N GLN A 129 -2.81 1.85 -6.79
CA GLN A 129 -1.61 2.52 -6.28
C GLN A 129 -0.38 1.72 -6.71
N LYS A 130 0.66 2.41 -7.21
CA LYS A 130 1.90 1.80 -7.69
C LYS A 130 3.06 2.24 -6.83
N SER A 131 3.88 1.27 -6.43
CA SER A 131 5.12 1.50 -5.71
C SER A 131 6.27 0.82 -6.44
N ILE A 132 7.34 1.55 -6.72
CA ILE A 132 8.57 1.04 -7.32
C ILE A 132 9.65 1.12 -6.25
N HIS A 133 10.30 0.01 -5.97
CA HIS A 133 11.33 -0.10 -4.94
C HIS A 133 12.68 -0.46 -5.57
N TYR A 134 13.73 0.16 -5.07
CA TYR A 134 15.12 -0.21 -5.30
C TYR A 134 15.81 -0.29 -3.93
N VAL A 135 16.48 -1.40 -3.69
CA VAL A 135 17.23 -1.65 -2.46
C VAL A 135 18.64 -2.11 -2.84
N LEU A 136 19.64 -1.47 -2.28
CA LEU A 136 21.03 -1.88 -2.34
C LEU A 136 21.51 -2.13 -0.93
N GLY A 137 22.05 -3.30 -0.66
CA GLY A 137 22.52 -3.70 0.66
C GLY A 137 23.88 -4.37 0.62
N SER A 138 24.57 -4.32 1.74
CA SER A 138 25.78 -5.10 1.98
C SER A 138 25.80 -5.67 3.38
N ASP A 139 26.23 -6.91 3.51
CA ASP A 139 26.50 -7.58 4.76
C ASP A 139 28.00 -7.83 4.86
N TYR A 140 28.61 -7.50 6.00
CA TYR A 140 29.98 -7.79 6.31
C TYR A 140 30.07 -8.59 7.60
N LEU A 141 30.59 -9.83 7.51
CA LEU A 141 30.82 -10.69 8.66
C LEU A 141 32.30 -10.61 9.04
N PHE A 142 32.58 -10.40 10.31
CA PHE A 142 33.94 -10.35 10.81
C PHE A 142 34.01 -10.86 12.24
N TYR A 143 35.20 -11.30 12.65
CA TYR A 143 35.48 -11.72 14.03
C TYR A 143 36.30 -10.65 14.73
N LYS A 144 35.89 -10.28 15.92
CA LYS A 144 36.63 -9.37 16.79
C LYS A 144 36.43 -9.77 18.25
N TRP A 145 37.50 -9.71 19.04
CA TRP A 145 37.49 -10.16 20.44
C TRP A 145 36.95 -11.59 20.67
N GLY A 146 37.25 -12.52 19.75
CA GLY A 146 36.79 -13.89 19.81
C GLY A 146 35.29 -14.09 19.57
N ARG A 147 34.59 -13.07 19.08
CA ARG A 147 33.13 -13.12 18.79
C ARG A 147 32.83 -12.77 17.32
N PRO A 148 31.83 -13.42 16.73
CA PRO A 148 31.37 -13.06 15.39
C PRO A 148 30.52 -11.77 15.44
N PHE A 149 30.76 -10.88 14.49
CA PHE A 149 29.99 -9.65 14.29
C PHE A 149 29.46 -9.64 12.85
N LYS A 150 28.29 -9.07 12.67
CA LYS A 150 27.67 -8.81 11.36
C LYS A 150 27.31 -7.34 11.27
N LEU A 151 27.87 -6.64 10.29
CA LEU A 151 27.45 -5.29 9.91
C LEU A 151 26.54 -5.38 8.70
N VAL A 152 25.34 -4.79 8.79
CA VAL A 152 24.37 -4.73 7.68
C VAL A 152 24.17 -3.27 7.34
N SER A 153 24.33 -2.94 6.05
CA SER A 153 24.08 -1.60 5.52
C SER A 153 23.10 -1.70 4.36
N GLU A 154 22.07 -0.85 4.36
CA GLU A 154 21.06 -0.81 3.29
C GLU A 154 20.73 0.63 2.91
N ILE A 155 20.61 0.86 1.61
CA ILE A 155 20.07 2.08 1.01
C ILE A 155 18.86 1.68 0.19
N TYR A 156 17.75 2.39 0.37
CA TYR A 156 16.55 2.12 -0.42
C TYR A 156 16.00 3.41 -1.03
N TYR A 157 15.41 3.27 -2.20
CA TYR A 157 14.63 4.30 -2.87
C TYR A 157 13.24 3.74 -3.20
N LYS A 158 12.21 4.51 -2.88
CA LYS A 158 10.82 4.16 -3.11
C LYS A 158 10.11 5.29 -3.84
N SER A 159 9.55 4.99 -5.02
CA SER A 159 8.71 5.90 -5.79
C SER A 159 7.26 5.46 -5.72
N LEU A 160 6.36 6.36 -5.36
CA LEU A 160 4.93 6.12 -5.23
C LEU A 160 4.17 6.88 -6.32
N LYS A 161 3.18 6.21 -6.95
CA LYS A 161 2.31 6.81 -7.97
C LYS A 161 0.85 6.41 -7.69
N ASN A 162 -0.08 7.23 -8.18
CA ASN A 162 -1.52 7.02 -8.03
C ASN A 162 -1.96 6.86 -6.57
N LEU A 163 -1.36 7.64 -5.66
CA LEU A 163 -1.78 7.63 -4.26
C LEU A 163 -3.21 8.17 -4.16
N ILE A 164 -4.03 7.46 -3.40
CA ILE A 164 -5.39 7.89 -3.11
C ILE A 164 -5.33 8.80 -1.88
N PRO A 165 -5.64 10.09 -2.01
CA PRO A 165 -5.61 11.00 -0.87
C PRO A 165 -6.78 10.71 0.08
N TYR A 166 -6.50 10.57 1.36
CA TYR A 166 -7.53 10.53 2.41
C TYR A 166 -7.76 11.95 2.95
N LYS A 167 -9.01 12.41 2.92
CA LYS A 167 -9.40 13.57 3.71
C LYS A 167 -9.61 13.13 5.16
N ILE A 168 -9.19 13.95 6.11
CA ILE A 168 -9.29 13.64 7.56
C ILE A 168 -10.74 13.36 7.97
N ASP A 169 -11.70 14.00 7.31
CA ASP A 169 -13.16 13.82 7.57
C ASP A 169 -13.71 12.45 7.14
N ASN A 170 -12.95 11.66 6.38
CA ASN A 170 -13.35 10.32 5.91
C ASN A 170 -12.77 9.18 6.78
N VAL A 171 -12.09 9.52 7.87
CA VAL A 171 -11.52 8.55 8.82
C VAL A 171 -12.48 8.40 10.01
N ARG A 172 -13.67 7.87 9.76
CA ARG A 172 -14.57 7.39 10.81
C ARG A 172 -15.11 6.02 10.47
#